data_4123a8092698abe47307df4622744f8c
#
_entry.id   4123a8092698abe47307df4622744f8c
#
_cell.length_a   1.000
_cell.length_b   1.000
_cell.length_c   1.000
_cell.angle_alpha   90.00
_cell.angle_beta   90.00
_cell.angle_gamma   90.00
#
_symmetry.space_group_name_H-M   'P 1'
#
loop_
_entity.id
_entity.type
_entity.pdbx_description
1 polymer ?
#
loop_
_entity_poly.entity_id
_entity_poly.type
_entity_poly.pdbx_seq_one_letter_code
_entity_poly.pdbx_strand_id
1 'polypeptide(L)'
;AYSFQYFSELWNNPHISFFKHFFNSCFISIAQTIGVILIAVPAGYIFAKHSFKYSTPLFIFCLLSILLPSQILLIPLFEWMTWLKLIDTPASVILPNIANGLALIFFTVAFKKTPNELLDAARSEGANEYRVFLTILPMNKSFILTYALLHFILSWHQHLIPMIMLQSEENMTVAVSLSMMLSRSLQFNYATVMVGSLFILLPTLTLFILLYKNFKSSLADLFSD
;
A
#
# COMPACT_ATOMS: atom_id res chain seq x y z
N ALA A 1 -20.95 2.66 -32.48
CA ALA A 1 -21.58 1.53 -31.81
C ALA A 1 -20.67 1.11 -30.66
N TYR A 2 -21.17 1.14 -29.43
CA TYR A 2 -20.45 0.63 -28.27
C TYR A 2 -20.46 -0.89 -28.38
N SER A 3 -19.33 -1.46 -28.77
CA SER A 3 -19.22 -2.89 -28.99
C SER A 3 -18.68 -3.58 -27.75
N PHE A 4 -19.40 -4.54 -27.18
CA PHE A 4 -18.89 -5.46 -26.14
C PHE A 4 -17.74 -6.32 -26.66
N GLN A 5 -17.40 -6.22 -27.92
CA GLN A 5 -16.32 -6.91 -28.59
C GLN A 5 -14.97 -6.67 -27.90
N TYR A 6 -14.68 -5.43 -27.46
CA TYR A 6 -13.42 -5.08 -26.79
C TYR A 6 -13.27 -5.72 -25.40
N PHE A 7 -14.38 -6.01 -24.71
CA PHE A 7 -14.36 -6.81 -23.49
C PHE A 7 -13.96 -8.26 -23.79
N SER A 8 -14.54 -8.83 -24.85
CA SER A 8 -14.20 -10.17 -25.31
C SER A 8 -12.74 -10.25 -25.77
N GLU A 9 -12.24 -9.25 -26.47
CA GLU A 9 -10.83 -9.17 -26.90
C GLU A 9 -9.88 -9.10 -25.70
N LEU A 10 -10.19 -8.29 -24.68
CA LEU A 10 -9.37 -8.20 -23.46
C LEU A 10 -9.32 -9.53 -22.71
N TRP A 11 -10.47 -10.23 -22.66
CA TRP A 11 -10.64 -11.46 -21.88
C TRP A 11 -10.04 -12.69 -22.54
N ASN A 12 -10.18 -12.79 -23.86
CA ASN A 12 -9.75 -13.94 -24.64
C ASN A 12 -8.41 -13.72 -25.37
N ASN A 13 -7.66 -12.68 -25.00
CA ASN A 13 -6.41 -12.36 -25.65
C ASN A 13 -5.36 -13.46 -25.38
N PRO A 14 -4.84 -14.16 -26.40
CA PRO A 14 -3.86 -15.23 -26.21
C PRO A 14 -2.48 -14.73 -25.74
N HIS A 15 -2.21 -13.42 -25.88
CA HIS A 15 -0.93 -12.79 -25.55
C HIS A 15 -0.91 -12.12 -24.19
N ILE A 16 -2.06 -11.96 -23.51
CA ILE A 16 -2.12 -11.29 -22.21
C ILE A 16 -3.19 -11.93 -21.34
N SER A 17 -2.76 -12.55 -20.27
CA SER A 17 -3.66 -13.09 -19.23
C SER A 17 -4.15 -11.98 -18.29
N PHE A 18 -4.97 -11.02 -18.81
CA PHE A 18 -5.41 -9.85 -18.08
C PHE A 18 -5.99 -10.18 -16.69
N PHE A 19 -6.78 -11.24 -16.60
CA PHE A 19 -7.39 -11.68 -15.35
C PHE A 19 -6.36 -12.13 -14.31
N LYS A 20 -5.32 -12.86 -14.75
CA LYS A 20 -4.20 -13.26 -13.89
C LYS A 20 -3.45 -12.04 -13.35
N HIS A 21 -3.16 -11.07 -14.22
CA HIS A 21 -2.50 -9.82 -13.83
C HIS A 21 -3.35 -8.99 -12.86
N PHE A 22 -4.67 -9.00 -13.01
CA PHE A 22 -5.59 -8.37 -12.07
C PHE A 22 -5.50 -9.01 -10.68
N PHE A 23 -5.51 -10.34 -10.59
CA PHE A 23 -5.35 -11.05 -9.33
C PHE A 23 -3.95 -10.87 -8.72
N ASN A 24 -2.89 -10.86 -9.54
CA ASN A 24 -1.55 -10.54 -9.07
C ASN A 24 -1.51 -9.15 -8.41
N SER A 25 -2.14 -8.16 -9.05
CA SER A 25 -2.24 -6.81 -8.49
C SER A 25 -3.04 -6.80 -7.18
N CYS A 26 -4.17 -7.49 -7.11
CA CYS A 26 -4.94 -7.61 -5.87
C CYS A 26 -4.09 -8.22 -4.75
N PHE A 27 -3.41 -9.33 -5.03
CA PHE A 27 -2.57 -10.03 -4.05
C PHE A 27 -1.42 -9.13 -3.56
N ILE A 28 -0.67 -8.53 -4.48
CA ILE A 28 0.47 -7.66 -4.15
C ILE A 28 0.00 -6.47 -3.33
N SER A 29 -1.06 -5.77 -3.75
CA SER A 29 -1.54 -4.56 -3.08
C SER A 29 -2.11 -4.85 -1.70
N ILE A 30 -2.84 -5.95 -1.53
CA ILE A 30 -3.37 -6.38 -0.24
C ILE A 30 -2.21 -6.78 0.69
N ALA A 31 -1.28 -7.60 0.20
CA ALA A 31 -0.14 -8.07 0.99
C ALA A 31 0.77 -6.92 1.43
N GLN A 32 1.06 -5.95 0.56
CA GLN A 32 1.79 -4.73 0.91
C GLN A 32 1.05 -3.93 1.98
N THR A 33 -0.25 -3.71 1.80
CA THR A 33 -1.07 -2.93 2.73
C THR A 33 -1.10 -3.57 4.11
N ILE A 34 -1.31 -4.88 4.18
CA ILE A 34 -1.28 -5.63 5.44
C ILE A 34 0.12 -5.55 6.06
N GLY A 35 1.17 -5.77 5.27
CA GLY A 35 2.56 -5.71 5.75
C GLY A 35 2.93 -4.35 6.34
N VAL A 36 2.58 -3.27 5.66
CA VAL A 36 2.80 -1.91 6.16
C VAL A 36 2.05 -1.67 7.47
N ILE A 37 0.78 -2.06 7.57
CA ILE A 37 -0.02 -1.86 8.78
C ILE A 37 0.57 -2.65 9.95
N LEU A 38 0.93 -3.92 9.74
CA LEU A 38 1.51 -4.76 10.78
C LEU A 38 2.81 -4.20 11.37
N ILE A 39 3.59 -3.48 10.59
CA ILE A 39 4.85 -2.86 11.02
C ILE A 39 4.63 -1.44 11.54
N ALA A 40 3.92 -0.61 10.78
CA ALA A 40 3.83 0.81 11.07
C ALA A 40 2.88 1.16 12.22
N VAL A 41 1.83 0.37 12.46
CA VAL A 41 0.89 0.62 13.56
C VAL A 41 1.56 0.44 14.92
N PRO A 42 2.22 -0.70 15.25
CA PRO A 42 2.91 -0.83 16.51
C PRO A 42 4.12 0.11 16.62
N ALA A 43 4.87 0.34 15.53
CA ALA A 43 5.96 1.30 15.53
C ALA A 43 5.45 2.72 15.82
N GLY A 44 4.37 3.17 15.16
CA GLY A 44 3.76 4.47 15.42
C GLY A 44 3.28 4.65 16.86
N TYR A 45 2.72 3.59 17.48
CA TYR A 45 2.38 3.59 18.89
C TYR A 45 3.61 3.81 19.77
N ILE A 46 4.70 3.08 19.54
CA ILE A 46 5.95 3.22 20.30
C ILE A 46 6.50 4.64 20.17
N PHE A 47 6.58 5.20 18.95
CA PHE A 47 7.06 6.57 18.74
C PHE A 47 6.15 7.63 19.34
N ALA A 48 4.86 7.37 19.49
CA ALA A 48 3.89 8.31 20.04
C ALA A 48 3.85 8.31 21.57
N LYS A 49 4.01 7.13 22.20
CA LYS A 49 3.71 6.91 23.63
C LYS A 49 4.91 6.55 24.48
N HIS A 50 6.04 6.22 23.87
CA HIS A 50 7.25 5.87 24.60
C HIS A 50 8.41 6.80 24.23
N SER A 51 9.11 7.32 25.25
CA SER A 51 10.38 8.04 25.06
C SER A 51 11.55 7.07 25.15
N PHE A 52 12.38 7.01 24.10
CA PHE A 52 13.61 6.24 24.10
C PHE A 52 14.74 7.04 23.46
N LYS A 53 15.99 6.70 23.82
CA LYS A 53 17.19 7.49 23.53
C LYS A 53 17.35 7.88 22.05
N TYR A 54 16.92 7.04 21.12
CA TYR A 54 17.09 7.25 19.67
C TYR A 54 15.77 7.59 18.94
N SER A 55 14.71 7.91 19.66
CA SER A 55 13.39 8.17 19.06
C SER A 55 13.43 9.33 18.05
N THR A 56 14.05 10.45 18.43
CA THR A 56 14.14 11.63 17.56
C THR A 56 14.98 11.41 16.31
N PRO A 57 16.25 10.90 16.38
CA PRO A 57 17.04 10.65 15.19
C PRO A 57 16.43 9.58 14.27
N LEU A 58 15.82 8.54 14.80
CA LEU A 58 15.12 7.55 13.99
C LEU A 58 13.87 8.14 13.28
N PHE A 59 13.12 8.96 13.99
CA PHE A 59 11.97 9.64 13.39
C PHE A 59 12.40 10.58 12.26
N ILE A 60 13.46 11.36 12.46
CA ILE A 60 14.05 12.22 11.42
C ILE A 60 14.54 11.38 10.23
N PHE A 61 15.19 10.25 10.48
CA PHE A 61 15.60 9.34 9.42
C PHE A 61 14.43 8.84 8.58
N CYS A 62 13.32 8.47 9.22
CA CYS A 62 12.09 8.09 8.52
C CYS A 62 11.49 9.26 7.74
N LEU A 63 11.54 10.49 8.26
CA LEU A 63 11.13 11.70 7.53
C LEU A 63 11.98 11.91 6.27
N LEU A 64 13.30 11.80 6.41
CA LEU A 64 14.22 11.99 5.29
C LEU A 64 14.04 10.91 4.21
N SER A 65 13.69 9.68 4.60
CA SER A 65 13.44 8.60 3.64
C SER A 65 12.29 8.90 2.67
N ILE A 66 11.30 9.70 3.08
CA ILE A 66 10.17 10.10 2.22
C ILE A 66 10.62 11.08 1.12
N LEU A 67 11.66 11.86 1.38
CA LEU A 67 12.21 12.84 0.43
C LEU A 67 13.06 12.18 -0.67
N LEU A 68 13.44 10.93 -0.49
CA LEU A 68 14.22 10.21 -1.50
C LEU A 68 13.30 9.78 -2.66
N PRO A 69 13.56 10.23 -3.89
CA PRO A 69 12.81 9.75 -5.04
C PRO A 69 13.00 8.25 -5.21
N SER A 70 11.90 7.51 -5.30
CA SER A 70 11.94 6.05 -5.46
C SER A 70 12.76 5.61 -6.69
N GLN A 71 12.84 6.45 -7.72
CA GLN A 71 13.60 6.20 -8.93
C GLN A 71 15.11 6.02 -8.67
N ILE A 72 15.68 6.76 -7.70
CA ILE A 72 17.10 6.65 -7.34
C ILE A 72 17.38 5.31 -6.67
N LEU A 73 16.41 4.77 -5.95
CA LEU A 73 16.56 3.52 -5.21
C LEU A 73 16.32 2.27 -6.08
N LEU A 74 15.85 2.41 -7.32
CA LEU A 74 15.50 1.26 -8.17
C LEU A 74 16.66 0.32 -8.43
N ILE A 75 17.84 0.85 -8.75
CA ILE A 75 19.03 0.02 -9.05
C ILE A 75 19.51 -0.72 -7.80
N PRO A 76 19.81 -0.07 -6.66
CA PRO A 76 20.18 -0.77 -5.44
C PRO A 76 19.13 -1.79 -4.99
N LEU A 77 17.85 -1.47 -5.18
CA LEU A 77 16.75 -2.35 -4.83
C LEU A 77 16.72 -3.61 -5.70
N PHE A 78 16.94 -3.46 -7.00
CA PHE A 78 17.03 -4.57 -7.94
C PHE A 78 18.21 -5.48 -7.60
N GLU A 79 19.39 -4.93 -7.31
CA GLU A 79 20.56 -5.69 -6.89
C GLU A 79 20.28 -6.46 -5.60
N TRP A 80 19.65 -5.82 -4.62
CA TRP A 80 19.30 -6.46 -3.35
C TRP A 80 18.29 -7.61 -3.56
N MET A 81 17.24 -7.42 -4.36
CA MET A 81 16.28 -8.47 -4.66
C MET A 81 16.91 -9.61 -5.49
N THR A 82 17.88 -9.31 -6.35
CA THR A 82 18.67 -10.31 -7.08
C THR A 82 19.52 -11.14 -6.13
N TRP A 83 20.20 -10.50 -5.19
CA TRP A 83 20.99 -11.18 -4.16
C TRP A 83 20.12 -12.11 -3.29
N LEU A 84 18.91 -11.69 -2.95
CA LEU A 84 17.94 -12.50 -2.20
C LEU A 84 17.27 -13.59 -3.07
N LYS A 85 17.53 -13.64 -4.38
CA LYS A 85 16.88 -14.54 -5.36
C LYS A 85 15.36 -14.40 -5.40
N LEU A 86 14.85 -13.19 -5.22
CA LEU A 86 13.42 -12.87 -5.19
C LEU A 86 12.92 -12.21 -6.48
N ILE A 87 13.81 -11.90 -7.43
CA ILE A 87 13.41 -11.34 -8.73
C ILE A 87 12.38 -12.26 -9.39
N ASP A 88 11.43 -11.65 -10.08
CA ASP A 88 10.30 -12.31 -10.74
C ASP A 88 9.34 -13.04 -9.78
N THR A 89 9.27 -12.59 -8.53
CA THR A 89 8.28 -13.07 -7.57
C THR A 89 7.49 -11.89 -6.96
N PRO A 90 6.25 -12.08 -6.49
CA PRO A 90 5.52 -11.03 -5.79
C PRO A 90 6.27 -10.45 -4.59
N ALA A 91 7.13 -11.25 -3.94
CA ALA A 91 7.92 -10.82 -2.79
C ALA A 91 8.89 -9.69 -3.15
N SER A 92 9.45 -9.66 -4.37
CA SER A 92 10.34 -8.59 -4.82
C SER A 92 9.68 -7.21 -4.87
N VAL A 93 8.37 -7.19 -5.04
CA VAL A 93 7.57 -5.96 -5.04
C VAL A 93 7.04 -5.65 -3.65
N ILE A 94 6.65 -6.67 -2.88
CA ILE A 94 6.03 -6.51 -1.56
C ILE A 94 7.04 -6.04 -0.51
N LEU A 95 8.17 -6.75 -0.37
CA LEU A 95 9.12 -6.53 0.73
C LEU A 95 9.70 -5.12 0.80
N PRO A 96 10.12 -4.48 -0.30
CA PRO A 96 10.66 -3.13 -0.24
C PRO A 96 9.66 -2.09 0.24
N ASN A 97 8.38 -2.31 0.01
CA ASN A 97 7.32 -1.34 0.26
C ASN A 97 6.67 -1.46 1.65
N ILE A 98 6.91 -2.54 2.39
CA ILE A 98 6.34 -2.72 3.74
C ILE A 98 7.01 -1.84 4.80
N ALA A 99 8.26 -1.45 4.61
CA ALA A 99 8.95 -0.47 5.45
C ALA A 99 8.68 0.94 4.94
N ASN A 100 7.60 1.56 5.42
CA ASN A 100 7.09 2.82 4.89
C ASN A 100 7.17 3.95 5.92
N GLY A 101 8.06 4.94 5.68
CA GLY A 101 8.27 6.08 6.58
C GLY A 101 7.01 6.96 6.73
N LEU A 102 6.23 7.13 5.65
CA LEU A 102 4.98 7.90 5.69
C LEU A 102 3.95 7.22 6.62
N ALA A 103 3.87 5.89 6.58
CA ALA A 103 3.00 5.10 7.47
C ALA A 103 3.38 5.33 8.94
N LEU A 104 4.68 5.26 9.25
CA LEU A 104 5.17 5.47 10.61
C LEU A 104 4.77 6.86 11.13
N ILE A 105 4.97 7.90 10.33
CA ILE A 105 4.62 9.28 10.72
C ILE A 105 3.12 9.42 10.92
N PHE A 106 2.33 8.91 9.97
CA PHE A 106 0.88 8.96 10.05
C PHE A 106 0.36 8.33 11.35
N PHE A 107 0.81 7.10 11.67
CA PHE A 107 0.37 6.42 12.89
C PHE A 107 0.94 7.05 14.16
N THR A 108 2.16 7.61 14.11
CA THR A 108 2.70 8.38 15.24
C THR A 108 1.81 9.56 15.57
N VAL A 109 1.38 10.33 14.57
CA VAL A 109 0.48 11.48 14.76
C VAL A 109 -0.89 11.02 15.24
N ALA A 110 -1.45 9.94 14.66
CA ALA A 110 -2.72 9.38 15.09
C ALA A 110 -2.71 8.95 16.55
N PHE A 111 -1.71 8.19 16.98
CA PHE A 111 -1.61 7.76 18.39
C PHE A 111 -1.27 8.89 19.37
N LYS A 112 -0.62 9.97 18.95
CA LYS A 112 -0.42 11.15 19.82
C LYS A 112 -1.74 11.78 20.25
N LYS A 113 -2.80 11.68 19.43
CA LYS A 113 -4.15 12.19 19.77
C LYS A 113 -4.90 11.29 20.77
N THR A 114 -4.47 10.06 20.97
CA THR A 114 -5.08 9.18 21.99
C THR A 114 -4.72 9.70 23.39
N PRO A 115 -5.69 9.98 24.29
CA PRO A 115 -5.41 10.48 25.64
C PRO A 115 -4.55 9.50 26.45
N ASN A 116 -3.59 10.04 27.21
CA ASN A 116 -2.69 9.21 28.03
C ASN A 116 -3.42 8.61 29.23
N GLU A 117 -4.47 9.27 29.71
CA GLU A 117 -5.31 8.82 30.81
C GLU A 117 -5.88 7.40 30.59
N LEU A 118 -6.17 7.06 29.32
CA LEU A 118 -6.65 5.73 28.96
C LEU A 118 -5.56 4.65 29.10
N LEU A 119 -4.32 5.01 28.76
CA LEU A 119 -3.16 4.12 28.89
C LEU A 119 -2.85 3.91 30.38
N ASP A 120 -2.89 5.01 31.16
CA ASP A 120 -2.58 4.98 32.59
C ASP A 120 -3.66 4.23 33.38
N ALA A 121 -4.94 4.34 33.00
CA ALA A 121 -6.02 3.55 33.58
C ALA A 121 -5.78 2.05 33.33
N ALA A 122 -5.46 1.64 32.07
CA ALA A 122 -5.17 0.25 31.76
C ALA A 122 -3.94 -0.29 32.52
N ARG A 123 -2.89 0.52 32.66
CA ARG A 123 -1.70 0.18 33.46
C ARG A 123 -2.02 0.04 34.95
N SER A 124 -2.89 0.89 35.48
CA SER A 124 -3.32 0.83 36.89
C SER A 124 -4.12 -0.46 37.20
N GLU A 125 -4.81 -1.00 36.19
CA GLU A 125 -5.48 -2.30 36.24
C GLU A 125 -4.52 -3.50 36.07
N GLY A 126 -3.21 -3.24 35.94
CA GLY A 126 -2.18 -4.29 35.80
C GLY A 126 -1.97 -4.80 34.38
N ALA A 127 -2.46 -4.09 33.36
CA ALA A 127 -2.20 -4.48 31.98
C ALA A 127 -0.72 -4.25 31.61
N ASN A 128 -0.12 -5.26 30.95
CA ASN A 128 1.20 -5.09 30.34
C ASN A 128 1.10 -4.22 29.06
N GLU A 129 2.23 -3.69 28.58
CA GLU A 129 2.26 -2.78 27.42
C GLU A 129 1.59 -3.35 26.17
N TYR A 130 1.68 -4.64 25.94
CA TYR A 130 0.99 -5.29 24.82
C TYR A 130 -0.54 -5.23 24.97
N ARG A 131 -1.06 -5.45 26.17
CA ARG A 131 -2.49 -5.32 26.45
C ARG A 131 -2.94 -3.86 26.35
N VAL A 132 -2.16 -2.91 26.86
CA VAL A 132 -2.42 -1.48 26.70
C VAL A 132 -2.54 -1.12 25.22
N PHE A 133 -1.58 -1.55 24.39
CA PHE A 133 -1.65 -1.34 22.94
C PHE A 133 -2.93 -1.93 22.32
N LEU A 134 -3.29 -3.17 22.65
CA LEU A 134 -4.51 -3.80 22.12
C LEU A 134 -5.79 -3.07 22.58
N THR A 135 -5.82 -2.48 23.78
CA THR A 135 -6.96 -1.73 24.30
C THR A 135 -7.22 -0.45 23.50
N ILE A 136 -6.16 0.25 23.07
CA ILE A 136 -6.31 1.50 22.31
C ILE A 136 -6.42 1.29 20.79
N LEU A 137 -6.11 0.09 20.30
CA LEU A 137 -6.14 -0.21 18.87
C LEU A 137 -7.53 0.00 18.23
N PRO A 138 -8.65 -0.45 18.84
CA PRO A 138 -9.99 -0.21 18.31
C PRO A 138 -10.37 1.27 18.22
N MET A 139 -9.85 2.11 19.12
CA MET A 139 -10.09 3.56 19.12
C MET A 139 -9.44 4.24 17.90
N ASN A 140 -8.33 3.67 17.43
CA ASN A 140 -7.60 4.15 16.25
C ASN A 140 -8.03 3.47 14.95
N LYS A 141 -9.12 2.69 14.96
CA LYS A 141 -9.62 1.92 13.81
C LYS A 141 -9.81 2.79 12.56
N SER A 142 -10.38 3.98 12.72
CA SER A 142 -10.62 4.90 11.59
C SER A 142 -9.30 5.30 10.91
N PHE A 143 -8.27 5.60 11.69
CA PHE A 143 -6.93 5.93 11.16
C PHE A 143 -6.31 4.74 10.44
N ILE A 144 -6.42 3.53 11.01
CA ILE A 144 -5.89 2.30 10.40
C ILE A 144 -6.57 2.03 9.06
N LEU A 145 -7.91 2.10 9.00
CA LEU A 145 -8.66 1.88 7.77
C LEU A 145 -8.40 2.97 6.72
N THR A 146 -8.24 4.21 7.16
CA THR A 146 -7.90 5.33 6.26
C THR A 146 -6.54 5.12 5.61
N TYR A 147 -5.51 4.77 6.42
CA TYR A 147 -4.19 4.49 5.88
C TYR A 147 -4.17 3.24 5.00
N ALA A 148 -4.91 2.19 5.38
CA ALA A 148 -5.08 1.00 4.57
C ALA A 148 -5.61 1.32 3.17
N LEU A 149 -6.64 2.16 3.09
CA LEU A 149 -7.21 2.62 1.82
C LEU A 149 -6.18 3.39 0.99
N LEU A 150 -5.53 4.38 1.61
CA LEU A 150 -4.51 5.20 0.93
C LEU A 150 -3.37 4.34 0.40
N HIS A 151 -2.83 3.45 1.24
CA HIS A 151 -1.72 2.59 0.85
C HIS A 151 -2.11 1.58 -0.22
N PHE A 152 -3.32 1.00 -0.13
CA PHE A 152 -3.83 0.12 -1.17
C PHE A 152 -3.90 0.83 -2.53
N ILE A 153 -4.44 2.06 -2.57
CA ILE A 153 -4.54 2.84 -3.81
C ILE A 153 -3.14 3.09 -4.39
N LEU A 154 -2.18 3.50 -3.57
CA LEU A 154 -0.81 3.76 -4.00
C LEU A 154 -0.14 2.49 -4.55
N SER A 155 -0.29 1.37 -3.84
CA SER A 155 0.24 0.07 -4.25
C SER A 155 -0.43 -0.46 -5.53
N TRP A 156 -1.75 -0.32 -5.63
CA TRP A 156 -2.55 -0.75 -6.79
C TRP A 156 -2.12 -0.06 -8.09
N HIS A 157 -1.79 1.23 -8.01
CA HIS A 157 -1.35 2.03 -9.16
C HIS A 157 0.17 2.01 -9.35
N GLN A 158 0.91 1.28 -8.53
CA GLN A 158 2.37 1.19 -8.64
C GLN A 158 2.76 0.52 -9.96
N HIS A 159 3.64 1.18 -10.71
CA HIS A 159 4.07 0.73 -12.03
C HIS A 159 5.58 0.45 -12.11
N LEU A 160 6.42 1.38 -11.62
CA LEU A 160 7.87 1.34 -11.84
C LEU A 160 8.55 0.13 -11.19
N ILE A 161 8.28 -0.14 -9.92
CA ILE A 161 8.90 -1.27 -9.22
C ILE A 161 8.43 -2.60 -9.80
N PRO A 162 7.11 -2.86 -9.98
CA PRO A 162 6.65 -4.07 -10.64
C PRO A 162 7.24 -4.28 -12.05
N MET A 163 7.38 -3.21 -12.84
CA MET A 163 7.92 -3.29 -14.21
C MET A 163 9.36 -3.80 -14.24
N ILE A 164 10.17 -3.46 -13.23
CA ILE A 164 11.58 -3.85 -13.16
C ILE A 164 11.75 -5.22 -12.48
N MET A 165 10.92 -5.49 -11.47
CA MET A 165 11.06 -6.69 -10.62
C MET A 165 10.38 -7.93 -11.21
N LEU A 166 9.27 -7.77 -11.93
CA LEU A 166 8.47 -8.86 -12.49
C LEU A 166 8.78 -9.00 -13.98
N GLN A 167 9.55 -10.01 -14.34
CA GLN A 167 10.08 -10.20 -15.69
C GLN A 167 9.22 -11.14 -16.54
N SER A 168 8.64 -12.18 -15.93
CA SER A 168 7.74 -13.11 -16.63
C SER A 168 6.36 -12.49 -16.80
N GLU A 169 5.78 -12.72 -17.98
CA GLU A 169 4.43 -12.25 -18.29
C GLU A 169 3.40 -12.74 -17.27
N GLU A 170 3.57 -13.95 -16.74
CA GLU A 170 2.67 -14.53 -15.75
C GLU A 170 2.62 -13.80 -14.41
N ASN A 171 3.71 -13.14 -14.02
CA ASN A 171 3.85 -12.47 -12.71
C ASN A 171 3.50 -10.98 -12.75
N MET A 172 3.29 -10.43 -13.95
CA MET A 172 3.02 -9.00 -14.12
C MET A 172 1.80 -8.52 -13.35
N THR A 173 1.83 -7.24 -12.97
CA THR A 173 0.65 -6.52 -12.46
C THR A 173 -0.20 -5.99 -13.60
N VAL A 174 -1.47 -5.69 -13.32
CA VAL A 174 -2.38 -5.13 -14.32
C VAL A 174 -1.91 -3.77 -14.85
N ALA A 175 -1.27 -2.95 -14.02
CA ALA A 175 -0.72 -1.65 -14.43
C ALA A 175 0.44 -1.82 -15.44
N VAL A 176 1.34 -2.77 -15.20
CA VAL A 176 2.44 -3.09 -16.12
C VAL A 176 1.89 -3.68 -17.41
N SER A 177 0.95 -4.61 -17.32
CA SER A 177 0.30 -5.24 -18.47
C SER A 177 -0.36 -4.22 -19.39
N LEU A 178 -1.14 -3.28 -18.87
CA LEU A 178 -1.77 -2.22 -19.67
C LEU A 178 -0.74 -1.28 -20.32
N SER A 179 0.33 -0.96 -19.61
CA SER A 179 1.42 -0.16 -20.18
C SER A 179 2.10 -0.88 -21.36
N MET A 180 2.29 -2.19 -21.25
CA MET A 180 2.83 -3.01 -22.36
C MET A 180 1.87 -3.10 -23.54
N MET A 181 0.55 -3.24 -23.29
CA MET A 181 -0.45 -3.18 -24.35
C MET A 181 -0.39 -1.85 -25.10
N LEU A 182 -0.25 -0.74 -24.39
CA LEU A 182 -0.15 0.59 -24.98
C LEU A 182 1.14 0.76 -25.80
N SER A 183 2.26 0.24 -25.32
CA SER A 183 3.55 0.31 -26.05
C SER A 183 3.56 -0.57 -27.32
N ARG A 184 2.78 -1.65 -27.33
CA ARG A 184 2.59 -2.55 -28.47
C ARG A 184 1.37 -2.18 -29.32
N SER A 185 1.16 -0.90 -29.54
CA SER A 185 -0.04 -0.34 -30.22
C SER A 185 -0.34 -0.92 -31.60
N LEU A 186 0.64 -1.54 -32.28
CA LEU A 186 0.44 -2.25 -33.54
C LEU A 186 -0.31 -3.58 -33.38
N GLN A 187 -0.34 -4.15 -32.17
CA GLN A 187 -0.98 -5.43 -31.85
C GLN A 187 -2.30 -5.30 -31.06
N PHE A 188 -2.53 -4.13 -30.43
CA PHE A 188 -3.68 -3.89 -29.58
C PHE A 188 -4.47 -2.66 -30.00
N ASN A 189 -5.79 -2.76 -29.95
CA ASN A 189 -6.66 -1.62 -30.20
C ASN A 189 -6.68 -0.73 -28.93
N TYR A 190 -6.55 0.59 -29.12
CA TYR A 190 -6.71 1.58 -28.04
C TYR A 190 -8.00 1.39 -27.24
N ALA A 191 -9.10 0.99 -27.91
CA ALA A 191 -10.37 0.73 -27.23
C ALA A 191 -10.26 -0.42 -26.21
N THR A 192 -9.48 -1.49 -26.51
CA THR A 192 -9.24 -2.61 -25.60
C THR A 192 -8.45 -2.15 -24.37
N VAL A 193 -7.45 -1.28 -24.56
CA VAL A 193 -6.68 -0.69 -23.45
C VAL A 193 -7.58 0.20 -22.58
N MET A 194 -8.48 0.99 -23.18
CA MET A 194 -9.45 1.81 -22.42
C MET A 194 -10.39 0.96 -21.58
N VAL A 195 -10.86 -0.17 -22.11
CA VAL A 195 -11.66 -1.13 -21.35
C VAL A 195 -10.86 -1.70 -20.16
N GLY A 196 -9.60 -2.10 -20.38
CA GLY A 196 -8.72 -2.54 -19.30
C GLY A 196 -8.52 -1.48 -18.21
N SER A 197 -8.40 -0.21 -18.62
CA SER A 197 -8.27 0.91 -17.68
C SER A 197 -9.51 1.11 -16.79
N LEU A 198 -10.72 0.85 -17.31
CA LEU A 198 -11.93 0.86 -16.51
C LEU A 198 -11.92 -0.22 -15.40
N PHE A 199 -11.38 -1.42 -15.70
CA PHE A 199 -11.23 -2.46 -14.69
C PHE A 199 -10.25 -2.08 -13.58
N ILE A 200 -9.20 -1.31 -13.89
CA ILE A 200 -8.27 -0.80 -12.85
C ILE A 200 -8.98 0.17 -11.90
N LEU A 201 -9.95 0.93 -12.36
CA LEU A 201 -10.69 1.87 -11.50
C LEU A 201 -11.62 1.17 -10.50
N LEU A 202 -12.15 -0.02 -10.84
CA LEU A 202 -13.17 -0.69 -10.04
C LEU A 202 -12.75 -0.97 -8.59
N PRO A 203 -11.60 -1.61 -8.29
CA PRO A 203 -11.20 -1.88 -6.90
C PRO A 203 -11.00 -0.60 -6.09
N THR A 204 -10.39 0.41 -6.70
CA THR A 204 -10.14 1.71 -6.07
C THR A 204 -11.45 2.41 -5.70
N LEU A 205 -12.39 2.50 -6.65
CA LEU A 205 -13.71 3.11 -6.41
C LEU A 205 -14.51 2.33 -5.38
N THR A 206 -14.51 1.00 -5.46
CA THR A 206 -15.24 0.15 -4.52
C THR A 206 -14.74 0.34 -3.10
N LEU A 207 -13.43 0.26 -2.89
CA LEU A 207 -12.83 0.47 -1.57
C LEU A 207 -13.04 1.90 -1.06
N PHE A 208 -12.93 2.90 -1.93
CA PHE A 208 -13.19 4.28 -1.55
C PHE A 208 -14.63 4.46 -1.05
N ILE A 209 -15.62 3.95 -1.77
CA ILE A 209 -17.03 4.03 -1.38
C ILE A 209 -17.26 3.32 -0.04
N LEU A 210 -16.70 2.11 0.15
CA LEU A 210 -16.87 1.32 1.37
C LEU A 210 -16.23 2.00 2.59
N LEU A 211 -15.08 2.64 2.43
CA LEU A 211 -14.31 3.23 3.53
C LEU A 211 -14.50 4.74 3.65
N TYR A 212 -15.34 5.36 2.83
CA TYR A 212 -15.55 6.81 2.80
C TYR A 212 -15.90 7.41 4.17
N LYS A 213 -16.76 6.73 4.95
CA LYS A 213 -17.15 7.20 6.28
C LYS A 213 -15.94 7.23 7.24
N ASN A 214 -15.10 6.20 7.23
CA ASN A 214 -13.91 6.13 8.07
C ASN A 214 -12.87 7.17 7.64
N PHE A 215 -12.71 7.38 6.34
CA PHE A 215 -11.83 8.40 5.78
C PHE A 215 -12.27 9.81 6.24
N LYS A 216 -13.54 10.14 6.13
CA LYS A 216 -14.10 11.44 6.55
C LYS A 216 -13.91 11.68 8.05
N SER A 217 -14.18 10.68 8.91
CA SER A 217 -13.99 10.82 10.35
C SER A 217 -12.52 11.02 10.72
N SER A 218 -11.61 10.22 10.14
CA SER A 218 -10.18 10.33 10.42
C SER A 218 -9.61 11.69 10.01
N LEU A 219 -10.04 12.23 8.87
CA LEU A 219 -9.61 13.58 8.47
C LEU A 219 -10.14 14.65 9.44
N ALA A 220 -11.41 14.56 9.82
CA ALA A 220 -11.98 15.50 10.80
C ALA A 220 -11.18 15.45 12.11
N ASP A 221 -10.87 14.25 12.62
CA ASP A 221 -10.11 14.06 13.85
C ASP A 221 -8.64 14.50 13.73
N LEU A 222 -8.03 14.41 12.54
CA LEU A 222 -6.65 14.87 12.32
C LEU A 222 -6.52 16.40 12.30
N PHE A 223 -7.56 17.11 11.87
CA PHE A 223 -7.57 18.56 11.75
C PHE A 223 -8.40 19.27 12.84
N SER A 224 -9.05 18.53 13.74
CA SER A 224 -9.65 19.10 14.94
C SER A 224 -8.55 19.38 15.97
N ASP A 225 -8.31 20.64 16.22
CA ASP A 225 -7.48 21.11 17.34
C ASP A 225 -8.14 20.85 18.70
#